data_970cecee2653c93d895d4b98a472ff2d
#
_entry.id   970cecee2653c93d895d4b98a472ff2d
#
_cell.length_a   1.000
_cell.length_b   1.000
_cell.length_c   1.000
_cell.angle_alpha   90.00
_cell.angle_beta   90.00
_cell.angle_gamma   90.00
#
_symmetry.space_group_name_H-M   'P 1'
#
loop_
_entity.id
_entity.type
_entity.pdbx_description
1 polymer ?
#
loop_
_entity_poly.entity_id
_entity_poly.type
_entity_poly.pdbx_seq_one_letter_code
_entity_poly.pdbx_strand_id
1 'polypeptide(L)'
;MAETKTVLVNDGGAPARILNFTAAAAISAGEICAIDGNGKAALAANNNLPMAGVALVDAASGDLVSLVTGSGVIIRMICKSNVTTGQNLMVDEAVAGSALLMAAGSDNVAVGVALEAGDGGLTKCLVF
;
A
#
# COMPACT_ATOMS: atom_id res chain seq x y z
N MET A 1 24.75 5.78 7.65
CA MET A 1 23.46 6.47 7.71
C MET A 1 22.43 5.67 6.90
N ALA A 2 21.29 5.38 7.49
CA ALA A 2 20.27 4.67 6.77
C ALA A 2 19.68 5.54 5.67
N GLU A 3 19.52 4.98 4.49
CA GLU A 3 18.90 5.67 3.37
C GLU A 3 17.38 5.76 3.61
N THR A 4 16.81 6.95 3.46
CA THR A 4 15.39 7.17 3.55
C THR A 4 14.75 6.85 2.20
N LYS A 5 13.86 5.86 2.18
CA LYS A 5 13.13 5.48 0.97
C LYS A 5 11.87 6.31 0.83
N THR A 6 11.59 6.73 -0.39
CA THR A 6 10.33 7.40 -0.71
C THR A 6 9.28 6.38 -1.10
N VAL A 7 8.02 6.70 -0.82
CA VAL A 7 6.90 5.83 -1.21
C VAL A 7 6.68 5.91 -2.72
N LEU A 8 6.50 7.10 -3.27
CA LEU A 8 6.32 7.24 -4.72
C LEU A 8 7.67 7.17 -5.43
N VAL A 9 7.84 6.20 -6.32
CA VAL A 9 9.07 5.98 -7.09
C VAL A 9 8.92 6.49 -8.52
N ASN A 10 7.81 6.14 -9.20
CA ASN A 10 7.59 6.50 -10.59
C ASN A 10 6.09 6.53 -10.85
N ASP A 11 5.62 7.60 -11.49
CA ASP A 11 4.20 7.75 -11.79
C ASP A 11 3.75 7.06 -13.09
N GLY A 12 4.65 6.33 -13.73
CA GLY A 12 4.31 5.55 -14.93
C GLY A 12 4.16 6.37 -16.20
N GLY A 13 4.60 7.61 -16.21
CA GLY A 13 4.49 8.51 -17.35
C GLY A 13 3.18 9.30 -17.40
N ALA A 14 2.27 9.06 -16.47
CA ALA A 14 1.08 9.87 -16.23
C ALA A 14 1.06 10.24 -14.75
N PRO A 15 0.55 11.41 -14.36
CA PRO A 15 0.59 11.81 -12.96
C PRO A 15 -0.08 10.77 -12.05
N ALA A 16 0.59 10.37 -10.99
CA ALA A 16 -0.01 9.58 -9.94
C ALA A 16 -1.11 10.38 -9.27
N ARG A 17 -2.16 9.70 -8.85
CA ARG A 17 -3.24 10.34 -8.11
C ARG A 17 -2.86 10.40 -6.65
N ILE A 18 -2.92 11.61 -6.08
CA ILE A 18 -2.66 11.84 -4.67
C ILE A 18 -3.93 12.45 -4.08
N LEU A 19 -4.54 11.73 -3.16
CA LEU A 19 -5.81 12.12 -2.55
C LEU A 19 -5.61 12.27 -1.05
N ASN A 20 -6.24 13.29 -0.47
CA ASN A 20 -6.15 13.56 0.97
C ASN A 20 -7.41 13.08 1.68
N PHE A 21 -7.22 12.36 2.78
CA PHE A 21 -8.32 11.91 3.64
C PHE A 21 -7.95 12.19 5.09
N THR A 22 -8.95 12.24 5.96
CA THR A 22 -8.71 12.26 7.40
C THR A 22 -8.32 10.85 7.85
N ALA A 23 -7.24 10.72 8.60
CA ALA A 23 -6.82 9.42 9.14
C ALA A 23 -7.73 8.99 10.29
N ALA A 24 -8.28 7.78 10.21
CA ALA A 24 -9.13 7.22 11.27
C ALA A 24 -8.30 6.75 12.47
N ALA A 25 -7.02 6.45 12.25
CA ALA A 25 -6.07 6.01 13.26
C ALA A 25 -4.67 6.39 12.79
N ALA A 26 -3.64 6.15 13.59
CA ALA A 26 -2.27 6.40 13.19
C ALA A 26 -1.92 5.55 11.95
N ILE A 27 -1.33 6.19 10.94
CA ILE A 27 -0.94 5.56 9.69
C ILE A 27 0.53 5.91 9.42
N SER A 28 1.32 4.91 9.05
CA SER A 28 2.73 5.12 8.69
C SER A 28 2.92 5.11 7.19
N ALA A 29 3.93 5.83 6.72
CA ALA A 29 4.28 5.88 5.30
C ALA A 29 4.50 4.46 4.75
N GLY A 30 3.93 4.18 3.58
CA GLY A 30 4.01 2.87 2.94
C GLY A 30 2.92 1.88 3.34
N GLU A 31 2.08 2.22 4.32
CA GLU A 31 0.97 1.34 4.69
C GLU A 31 -0.20 1.47 3.72
N ILE A 32 -0.82 0.34 3.40
CA ILE A 32 -1.97 0.27 2.51
C ILE A 32 -3.21 0.72 3.28
N CYS A 33 -3.98 1.61 2.68
CA CYS A 33 -5.17 2.17 3.30
C CYS A 33 -6.43 1.83 2.51
N ALA A 34 -7.53 1.72 3.23
CA ALA A 34 -8.88 1.61 2.68
C ALA A 34 -9.73 2.73 3.26
N ILE A 35 -10.92 2.93 2.71
CA ILE A 35 -11.87 3.94 3.23
C ILE A 35 -12.84 3.24 4.15
N ASP A 36 -12.98 3.74 5.36
CA ASP A 36 -13.92 3.18 6.34
C ASP A 36 -15.36 3.67 6.13
N GLY A 37 -16.27 3.23 6.99
CA GLY A 37 -17.69 3.59 6.89
C GLY A 37 -17.99 5.07 7.15
N ASN A 38 -17.01 5.85 7.63
CA ASN A 38 -17.13 7.28 7.87
C ASN A 38 -16.41 8.13 6.81
N GLY A 39 -15.91 7.51 5.75
CA GLY A 39 -15.19 8.19 4.69
C GLY A 39 -13.76 8.57 5.05
N LYS A 40 -13.20 7.98 6.10
CA LYS A 40 -11.83 8.23 6.55
C LYS A 40 -10.88 7.15 6.06
N ALA A 41 -9.60 7.49 5.97
CA ALA A 41 -8.58 6.51 5.64
C ALA A 41 -8.25 5.66 6.88
N ALA A 42 -8.27 4.35 6.71
CA ALA A 42 -7.91 3.39 7.74
C ALA A 42 -6.94 2.38 7.15
N LEU A 43 -6.19 1.67 8.00
CA LEU A 43 -5.32 0.60 7.53
C LEU A 43 -6.16 -0.50 6.87
N ALA A 44 -5.77 -0.91 5.67
CA ALA A 44 -6.45 -1.96 4.95
C ALA A 44 -6.24 -3.30 5.68
N ALA A 45 -7.32 -3.97 6.04
CA ALA A 45 -7.29 -5.21 6.80
C ALA A 45 -8.11 -6.32 6.15
N ASN A 46 -8.67 -6.08 4.97
CA ASN A 46 -9.54 -7.04 4.29
C ASN A 46 -9.03 -7.28 2.87
N ASN A 47 -8.64 -8.51 2.58
CA ASN A 47 -8.09 -8.89 1.28
C ASN A 47 -9.14 -9.08 0.19
N ASN A 48 -10.42 -8.93 0.50
CA ASN A 48 -11.52 -8.98 -0.48
C ASN A 48 -11.95 -7.59 -0.95
N LEU A 49 -11.39 -6.53 -0.40
CA LEU A 49 -11.72 -5.15 -0.77
C LEU A 49 -10.53 -4.49 -1.47
N PRO A 50 -10.79 -3.59 -2.42
CA PRO A 50 -9.70 -2.86 -3.07
C PRO A 50 -9.08 -1.86 -2.09
N MET A 51 -7.81 -1.57 -2.29
CA MET A 51 -7.16 -0.50 -1.54
C MET A 51 -7.61 0.86 -2.07
N ALA A 52 -7.64 1.87 -1.18
CA ALA A 52 -7.84 3.26 -1.59
C ALA A 52 -6.53 3.89 -2.06
N GLY A 53 -5.42 3.48 -1.47
CA GLY A 53 -4.10 3.97 -1.81
C GLY A 53 -3.09 3.58 -0.75
N VAL A 54 -1.85 4.06 -0.92
CA VAL A 54 -0.75 3.82 0.01
C VAL A 54 -0.32 5.17 0.59
N ALA A 55 -0.14 5.24 1.91
CA ALA A 55 0.22 6.48 2.58
C ALA A 55 1.61 6.98 2.13
N LEU A 56 1.68 8.24 1.70
CA LEU A 56 2.95 8.87 1.32
C LEU A 56 3.80 9.25 2.51
N VAL A 57 3.16 9.61 3.61
CA VAL A 57 3.80 10.10 4.83
C VAL A 57 3.06 9.57 6.05
N ASP A 58 3.70 9.68 7.21
CA ASP A 58 3.06 9.33 8.47
C ASP A 58 1.95 10.34 8.79
N ALA A 59 0.88 9.87 9.42
CA ALA A 59 -0.21 10.71 9.91
C ALA A 59 -0.71 10.20 11.25
N ALA A 60 -1.02 11.12 12.16
CA ALA A 60 -1.67 10.78 13.41
C ALA A 60 -3.19 10.67 13.19
N SER A 61 -3.86 9.97 14.10
CA SER A 61 -5.33 9.89 14.10
C SER A 61 -5.95 11.30 14.07
N GLY A 62 -6.87 11.54 13.17
CA GLY A 62 -7.55 12.82 13.02
C GLY A 62 -6.85 13.82 12.08
N ASP A 63 -5.60 13.58 11.72
CA ASP A 63 -4.86 14.44 10.78
C ASP A 63 -5.14 14.03 9.33
N LEU A 64 -4.81 14.91 8.39
CA LEU A 64 -4.88 14.57 6.97
C LEU A 64 -3.76 13.62 6.60
N VAL A 65 -4.07 12.62 5.78
CA VAL A 65 -3.10 11.71 5.20
C VAL A 65 -3.23 11.74 3.68
N SER A 66 -2.09 11.84 2.99
CA SER A 66 -2.04 11.79 1.53
C SER A 66 -1.83 10.35 1.09
N LEU A 67 -2.75 9.86 0.26
CA LEU A 67 -2.68 8.51 -0.31
C LEU A 67 -2.32 8.60 -1.78
N VAL A 68 -1.34 7.81 -2.20
CA VAL A 68 -0.98 7.68 -3.62
C VAL A 68 -1.64 6.44 -4.20
N THR A 69 -2.22 6.58 -5.38
CA THR A 69 -2.83 5.49 -6.13
C THR A 69 -2.68 5.75 -7.63
N GLY A 70 -3.01 4.76 -8.41
CA GLY A 70 -2.97 4.84 -9.88
C GLY A 70 -2.41 3.57 -10.48
N SER A 71 -3.14 2.98 -11.44
CA SER A 71 -2.68 1.79 -12.15
C SER A 71 -1.38 2.09 -12.91
N GLY A 72 -0.39 1.23 -12.75
CA GLY A 72 0.91 1.39 -13.40
C GLY A 72 1.90 2.28 -12.65
N VAL A 73 1.52 2.81 -11.50
CA VAL A 73 2.43 3.61 -10.66
C VAL A 73 3.36 2.67 -9.89
N ILE A 74 4.62 3.03 -9.81
CA ILE A 74 5.61 2.29 -9.02
C ILE A 74 5.77 2.97 -7.67
N ILE A 75 5.47 2.24 -6.60
CA ILE A 75 5.54 2.74 -5.24
C ILE A 75 6.30 1.75 -4.36
N ARG A 76 6.63 2.18 -3.15
CA ARG A 76 7.09 1.28 -2.09
C ARG A 76 5.98 1.16 -1.05
N MET A 77 5.53 -0.06 -0.82
CA MET A 77 4.56 -0.38 0.23
C MET A 77 5.16 -1.40 1.19
N ILE A 78 4.63 -1.45 2.39
CA ILE A 78 5.11 -2.40 3.38
C ILE A 78 4.69 -3.81 2.97
N CYS A 79 5.66 -4.69 2.75
CA CYS A 79 5.43 -6.07 2.33
C CYS A 79 6.10 -7.03 3.30
N LYS A 80 5.47 -8.17 3.53
CA LYS A 80 6.07 -9.25 4.32
C LYS A 80 7.33 -9.81 3.66
N SER A 81 8.19 -10.40 4.47
CA SER A 81 9.46 -10.97 4.02
C SER A 81 9.31 -12.19 3.11
N ASN A 82 8.13 -12.82 3.06
CA ASN A 82 7.88 -13.96 2.19
C ASN A 82 7.48 -13.56 0.75
N VAL A 83 7.38 -12.26 0.48
CA VAL A 83 7.06 -11.75 -0.86
C VAL A 83 8.29 -11.91 -1.76
N THR A 84 8.10 -12.45 -2.95
CA THR A 84 9.16 -12.60 -3.96
C THR A 84 8.82 -11.79 -5.21
N THR A 85 9.87 -11.40 -5.95
CA THR A 85 9.73 -10.62 -7.17
C THR A 85 8.80 -11.30 -8.19
N GLY A 86 7.92 -10.52 -8.78
CA GLY A 86 7.00 -11.01 -9.81
C GLY A 86 5.70 -11.60 -9.30
N GLN A 87 5.53 -11.70 -7.99
CA GLN A 87 4.30 -12.24 -7.42
C GLN A 87 3.25 -11.16 -7.23
N ASN A 88 2.00 -11.52 -7.44
CA ASN A 88 0.87 -10.66 -7.10
C ASN A 88 0.76 -10.49 -5.59
N LEU A 89 0.32 -9.32 -5.18
CA LEU A 89 0.21 -8.92 -3.78
C LEU A 89 -1.24 -8.71 -3.41
N MET A 90 -1.58 -9.04 -2.17
CA MET A 90 -2.89 -8.74 -1.58
C MET A 90 -2.70 -8.14 -0.19
N VAL A 91 -3.76 -7.54 0.35
CA VAL A 91 -3.75 -7.04 1.72
C VAL A 91 -3.61 -8.21 2.69
N ASP A 92 -2.76 -8.04 3.69
CA ASP A 92 -2.57 -9.03 4.75
C ASP A 92 -3.60 -8.82 5.85
N GLU A 93 -4.52 -9.77 6.03
CA GLU A 93 -5.53 -9.67 7.08
C GLU A 93 -4.94 -9.80 8.50
N ALA A 94 -3.78 -10.43 8.62
CA ALA A 94 -3.14 -10.62 9.93
C ALA A 94 -2.39 -9.37 10.39
N VAL A 95 -1.87 -8.57 9.45
CA VAL A 95 -1.13 -7.35 9.74
C VAL A 95 -1.71 -6.23 8.87
N ALA A 96 -2.62 -5.45 9.44
CA ALA A 96 -3.30 -4.37 8.72
C ALA A 96 -2.28 -3.38 8.13
N GLY A 97 -2.54 -2.93 6.91
CA GLY A 97 -1.68 -1.98 6.20
C GLY A 97 -0.51 -2.60 5.46
N SER A 98 -0.31 -3.91 5.56
CA SER A 98 0.78 -4.64 4.89
C SER A 98 0.27 -5.43 3.70
N ALA A 99 1.18 -5.71 2.75
CA ALA A 99 0.93 -6.61 1.64
C ALA A 99 1.63 -7.96 1.88
N LEU A 100 1.02 -9.02 1.39
CA LEU A 100 1.66 -10.33 1.34
C LEU A 100 1.44 -10.95 -0.04
N LEU A 101 2.18 -12.02 -0.32
CA LEU A 101 2.04 -12.72 -1.60
C LEU A 101 0.62 -13.30 -1.73
N MET A 102 0.09 -13.24 -2.95
CA MET A 102 -1.23 -13.78 -3.28
C MET A 102 -1.05 -15.16 -3.86
N ALA A 103 -1.69 -16.17 -3.23
CA ALA A 103 -1.62 -17.53 -3.73
C ALA A 103 -2.31 -17.67 -5.08
N ALA A 104 -1.79 -18.53 -5.94
CA ALA A 104 -2.40 -18.82 -7.23
C ALA A 104 -3.82 -19.36 -7.04
N GLY A 105 -4.77 -18.86 -7.82
CA GLY A 105 -6.17 -19.27 -7.73
C GLY A 105 -6.94 -18.61 -6.60
N SER A 106 -6.35 -17.65 -5.92
CA SER A 106 -7.03 -16.89 -4.86
C SER A 106 -8.13 -16.00 -5.46
N ASP A 107 -9.26 -15.90 -4.75
CA ASP A 107 -10.35 -14.98 -5.10
C ASP A 107 -10.15 -13.59 -4.49
N ASN A 108 -9.04 -13.36 -3.80
CA ASN A 108 -8.76 -12.10 -3.15
C ASN A 108 -8.38 -11.01 -4.16
N VAL A 109 -8.51 -9.76 -3.75
CA VAL A 109 -8.20 -8.62 -4.62
C VAL A 109 -6.70 -8.40 -4.66
N ALA A 110 -6.11 -8.42 -5.87
CA ALA A 110 -4.72 -8.07 -6.06
C ALA A 110 -4.54 -6.56 -6.03
N VAL A 111 -3.55 -6.07 -5.27
CA VAL A 111 -3.24 -4.64 -5.17
C VAL A 111 -2.05 -4.25 -6.04
N GLY A 112 -1.23 -5.20 -6.43
CA GLY A 112 -0.07 -4.93 -7.26
C GLY A 112 0.79 -6.17 -7.45
N VAL A 113 1.98 -5.96 -8.01
CA VAL A 113 2.99 -6.99 -8.20
C VAL A 113 4.32 -6.52 -7.63
N ALA A 114 5.03 -7.42 -6.94
CA ALA A 114 6.32 -7.09 -6.34
C ALA A 114 7.40 -6.95 -7.42
N LEU A 115 8.17 -5.86 -7.38
CA LEU A 115 9.30 -5.62 -8.27
C LEU A 115 10.64 -5.97 -7.61
N GLU A 116 10.62 -6.30 -6.32
CA GLU A 116 11.77 -6.78 -5.57
C GLU A 116 11.29 -7.69 -4.42
N ALA A 117 12.20 -8.42 -3.80
CA ALA A 117 11.84 -9.27 -2.66
C ALA A 117 11.45 -8.43 -1.46
N GLY A 118 10.40 -8.85 -0.74
CA GLY A 118 9.98 -8.20 0.49
C GLY A 118 10.95 -8.48 1.63
N ASP A 119 11.07 -7.52 2.54
CA ASP A 119 11.96 -7.66 3.70
C ASP A 119 11.25 -7.29 5.02
N GLY A 120 9.92 -7.15 4.97
CA GLY A 120 9.12 -6.70 6.11
C GLY A 120 8.97 -5.18 6.18
N GLY A 121 9.60 -4.45 5.28
CA GLY A 121 9.56 -2.99 5.19
C GLY A 121 9.09 -2.50 3.83
N LEU A 122 9.50 -1.29 3.47
CA LEU A 122 9.14 -0.66 2.20
C LEU A 122 9.74 -1.44 1.03
N THR A 123 8.88 -1.98 0.19
CA THR A 123 9.24 -2.85 -0.94
C THR A 123 8.68 -2.25 -2.21
N LYS A 124 9.49 -2.21 -3.27
CA LYS A 124 9.10 -1.64 -4.57
C LYS A 124 8.06 -2.54 -5.24
N CYS A 125 6.95 -1.93 -5.65
CA CYS A 125 5.81 -2.64 -6.25
C CYS A 125 5.20 -1.81 -7.39
N LEU A 126 4.60 -2.51 -8.34
CA LEU A 126 3.79 -1.91 -9.40
C LEU A 126 2.33 -2.02 -8.98
N VAL A 127 1.62 -0.90 -8.92
CA VAL A 127 0.20 -0.86 -8.54
C VAL A 127 -0.68 -1.27 -9.71
N PHE A 128 -1.70 -2.05 -9.41
CA PHE A 128 -2.71 -2.45 -10.39
C PHE A 128 -3.83 -1.42 -10.52
#